data_43fe225bdbf14833342eb4f26fcfc869
#
_entry.id   43fe225bdbf14833342eb4f26fcfc869
#
_cell.length_a   1.000
_cell.length_b   1.000
_cell.length_c   1.000
_cell.angle_alpha   90.00
_cell.angle_beta   90.00
_cell.angle_gamma   90.00
#
_symmetry.space_group_name_H-M   'P 1'
#
loop_
_entity.id
_entity.type
_entity.pdbx_description
1 polymer ?
#
loop_
_entity_poly.entity_id
_entity_poly.type
_entity_poly.pdbx_seq_one_letter_code
_entity_poly.pdbx_strand_id
1 'polypeptide(L)'
;MKRLVMTLVMMVMLTELLSSCYSSKNLNKEKKPFTDEFLSKLEPGKRYEFKLKTGQKQTVYVTSVDNQTISGFYSAPNGKGKKTKSEYSASFESIQENVAEIHLRKFSPALTVAACVVPTALFLFIIAEAAQDITISY
;
A
#
# COMPACT_ATOMS: atom_id res chain seq x y z
N MET A 1 -35.56 10.12 9.04
CA MET A 1 -34.95 8.79 8.83
C MET A 1 -34.20 8.68 7.51
N LYS A 2 -34.80 8.91 6.34
CA LYS A 2 -34.11 8.79 5.04
C LYS A 2 -32.79 9.61 4.94
N ARG A 3 -32.78 10.84 5.45
CA ARG A 3 -31.58 11.71 5.44
C ARG A 3 -30.47 11.17 6.34
N LEU A 4 -30.81 10.60 7.48
CA LEU A 4 -29.85 10.08 8.45
C LEU A 4 -29.18 8.81 7.92
N VAL A 5 -29.94 7.92 7.28
CA VAL A 5 -29.41 6.71 6.62
C VAL A 5 -28.49 7.10 5.47
N MET A 6 -28.87 8.09 4.67
CA MET A 6 -28.05 8.56 3.54
C MET A 6 -26.72 9.17 4.00
N THR A 7 -26.74 9.92 5.10
CA THR A 7 -25.51 10.48 5.70
C THR A 7 -24.60 9.38 6.25
N LEU A 8 -25.18 8.37 6.88
CA LEU A 8 -24.44 7.24 7.45
C LEU A 8 -23.81 6.40 6.35
N VAL A 9 -24.51 6.15 5.25
CA VAL A 9 -23.96 5.44 4.08
C VAL A 9 -22.84 6.25 3.42
N MET A 10 -22.99 7.58 3.28
CA MET A 10 -21.93 8.45 2.77
C MET A 10 -20.69 8.41 3.67
N MET A 11 -20.87 8.40 4.99
CA MET A 11 -19.74 8.31 5.93
C MET A 11 -18.99 6.98 5.83
N VAL A 12 -19.71 5.86 5.70
CA VAL A 12 -19.11 4.55 5.51
C VAL A 12 -18.35 4.48 4.19
N MET A 13 -18.91 5.00 3.10
CA MET A 13 -18.23 5.09 1.81
C MET A 13 -16.96 5.93 1.87
N LEU A 14 -16.97 7.02 2.63
CA LEU A 14 -15.81 7.90 2.78
C LEU A 14 -14.67 7.20 3.57
N THR A 15 -15.01 6.44 4.60
CA THR A 15 -14.02 5.68 5.38
C THR A 15 -13.35 4.56 4.58
N GLU A 16 -14.06 3.92 3.67
CA GLU A 16 -13.54 2.89 2.77
C GLU A 16 -12.52 3.47 1.75
N LEU A 17 -12.76 4.68 1.26
CA LEU A 17 -11.84 5.36 0.33
C LEU A 17 -10.50 5.76 0.98
N LEU A 18 -10.48 5.91 2.30
CA LEU A 18 -9.27 6.26 3.06
C LEU A 18 -8.42 5.04 3.42
N SER A 19 -8.97 3.83 3.37
CA SER A 19 -8.22 2.61 3.59
C SER A 19 -7.33 2.32 2.38
N SER A 20 -6.09 2.78 2.47
CA SER A 20 -5.05 2.52 1.48
C SER A 20 -4.83 1.01 1.31
N CYS A 21 -5.26 0.47 0.18
CA CYS A 21 -5.19 -0.96 -0.15
C CYS A 21 -3.75 -1.42 -0.50
N TYR A 22 -2.79 -1.11 0.34
CA TYR A 22 -1.42 -1.61 0.22
C TYR A 22 -1.19 -2.81 1.14
N SER A 23 -0.83 -3.93 0.54
CA SER A 23 -0.32 -5.08 1.29
C SER A 23 1.21 -5.02 1.31
N SER A 24 1.82 -5.15 2.48
CA SER A 24 3.26 -5.27 2.63
C SER A 24 3.63 -6.71 2.96
N LYS A 25 4.48 -7.31 2.14
CA LYS A 25 5.02 -8.66 2.37
C LYS A 25 6.45 -8.53 2.87
N ASN A 26 6.70 -9.02 4.09
CA ASN A 26 8.06 -9.13 4.60
C ASN A 26 8.79 -10.23 3.82
N LEU A 27 9.88 -9.86 3.14
CA LEU A 27 10.70 -10.78 2.36
C LEU A 27 11.74 -11.49 3.22
N ASN A 28 12.07 -10.94 4.39
CA ASN A 28 13.04 -11.52 5.31
C ASN A 28 12.36 -12.02 6.59
N LYS A 29 11.74 -13.19 6.55
CA LYS A 29 11.08 -13.81 7.71
C LYS A 29 12.06 -14.31 8.78
N GLU A 30 13.30 -14.56 8.43
CA GLU A 30 14.25 -15.27 9.31
C GLU A 30 15.24 -14.37 10.06
N LYS A 31 15.13 -13.04 9.97
CA LYS A 31 16.05 -12.07 10.59
C LYS A 31 17.53 -12.31 10.29
N LYS A 32 17.85 -13.04 9.24
CA LYS A 32 19.22 -13.27 8.79
C LYS A 32 19.75 -12.05 8.02
N PRO A 33 21.06 -11.78 8.03
CA PRO A 33 21.64 -10.74 7.19
C PRO A 33 21.30 -11.02 5.72
N PHE A 34 21.02 -9.96 4.96
CA PHE A 34 20.73 -10.10 3.54
C PHE A 34 21.98 -10.59 2.81
N THR A 35 21.82 -11.64 2.01
CA THR A 35 22.88 -12.13 1.13
C THR A 35 22.84 -11.39 -0.20
N ASP A 36 23.97 -11.32 -0.89
CA ASP A 36 24.07 -10.72 -2.23
C ASP A 36 23.09 -11.39 -3.20
N GLU A 37 22.94 -12.72 -3.08
CA GLU A 37 21.97 -13.49 -3.85
C GLU A 37 20.52 -13.04 -3.60
N PHE A 38 20.17 -12.69 -2.37
CA PHE A 38 18.83 -12.16 -2.05
C PHE A 38 18.62 -10.78 -2.64
N LEU A 39 19.61 -9.89 -2.51
CA LEU A 39 19.55 -8.52 -3.03
C LEU A 39 19.52 -8.49 -4.56
N SER A 40 20.22 -9.40 -5.21
CA SER A 40 20.21 -9.54 -6.68
C SER A 40 18.86 -10.01 -7.24
N LYS A 41 18.03 -10.67 -6.41
CA LYS A 41 16.66 -11.11 -6.77
C LYS A 41 15.61 -10.02 -6.63
N LEU A 42 15.96 -8.84 -6.16
CA LEU A 42 15.02 -7.72 -6.13
C LEU A 42 14.65 -7.31 -7.55
N GLU A 43 13.36 -7.23 -7.82
CA GLU A 43 12.86 -6.96 -9.16
C GLU A 43 12.81 -5.46 -9.44
N PRO A 44 13.43 -4.97 -10.52
CA PRO A 44 13.25 -3.61 -11.00
C PRO A 44 11.76 -3.30 -11.29
N GLY A 45 11.38 -2.04 -11.11
CA GLY A 45 10.00 -1.60 -11.32
C GLY A 45 9.08 -1.81 -10.12
N LYS A 46 9.57 -2.32 -8.99
CA LYS A 46 8.79 -2.53 -7.78
C LYS A 46 9.18 -1.55 -6.67
N ARG A 47 8.25 -1.37 -5.73
CA ARG A 47 8.45 -0.54 -4.54
C ARG A 47 8.76 -1.43 -3.36
N TYR A 48 9.85 -1.11 -2.69
CA TYR A 48 10.29 -1.78 -1.46
C TYR A 48 10.32 -0.79 -0.31
N GLU A 49 9.89 -1.22 0.84
CA GLU A 49 10.05 -0.48 2.08
C GLU A 49 11.25 -1.07 2.83
N PHE A 50 12.29 -0.26 2.95
CA PHE A 50 13.47 -0.60 3.74
C PHE A 50 13.29 -0.06 5.15
N LYS A 51 13.33 -0.95 6.11
CA LYS A 51 13.36 -0.59 7.53
C LYS A 51 14.81 -0.58 7.99
N LEU A 52 15.31 0.59 8.28
CA LEU A 52 16.67 0.76 8.77
C LEU A 52 16.81 0.24 10.20
N LYS A 53 18.02 -0.16 10.59
CA LYS A 53 18.34 -0.55 11.98
C LYS A 53 18.04 0.55 12.99
N THR A 54 18.04 1.82 12.55
CA THR A 54 17.64 2.98 13.34
C THR A 54 16.14 3.07 13.62
N GLY A 55 15.33 2.20 13.02
CA GLY A 55 13.86 2.21 13.10
C GLY A 55 13.17 3.07 12.03
N GLN A 56 13.92 3.83 11.25
CA GLN A 56 13.36 4.63 10.15
C GLN A 56 12.91 3.72 9.00
N LYS A 57 11.83 4.11 8.34
CA LYS A 57 11.31 3.44 7.16
C LYS A 57 11.50 4.31 5.94
N GLN A 58 12.05 3.74 4.88
CA GLN A 58 12.28 4.41 3.62
C GLN A 58 11.67 3.60 2.48
N THR A 59 10.78 4.21 1.72
CA THR A 59 10.18 3.55 0.54
C THR A 59 10.99 3.90 -0.69
N VAL A 60 11.58 2.88 -1.30
CA VAL A 60 12.42 2.99 -2.49
C VAL A 60 11.73 2.33 -3.67
N TYR A 61 11.65 3.04 -4.78
CA TYR A 61 11.26 2.49 -6.08
C TYR A 61 12.53 2.05 -6.80
N VAL A 62 12.73 0.75 -6.94
CA VAL A 62 13.92 0.18 -7.57
C VAL A 62 13.80 0.29 -9.08
N THR A 63 14.78 0.91 -9.74
CA THR A 63 14.84 1.03 -11.20
C THR A 63 15.80 0.05 -11.83
N SER A 64 16.93 -0.21 -11.17
CA SER A 64 17.91 -1.22 -11.62
C SER A 64 18.59 -1.89 -10.44
N VAL A 65 19.00 -3.12 -10.66
CA VAL A 65 19.83 -3.90 -9.73
C VAL A 65 21.03 -4.38 -10.54
N ASP A 66 22.17 -3.77 -10.30
CA ASP A 66 23.43 -4.12 -10.90
C ASP A 66 24.27 -5.00 -9.94
N ASN A 67 25.39 -5.52 -10.40
CA ASN A 67 26.17 -6.56 -9.75
C ASN A 67 26.44 -6.40 -8.25
N GLN A 68 26.33 -5.21 -7.68
CA GLN A 68 26.49 -4.94 -6.24
C GLN A 68 25.83 -3.64 -5.82
N THR A 69 24.96 -3.08 -6.65
CA THR A 69 24.34 -1.77 -6.40
C THR A 69 22.85 -1.80 -6.76
N ILE A 70 22.04 -1.22 -5.88
CA ILE A 70 20.62 -0.99 -6.14
C ILE A 70 20.43 0.49 -6.42
N SER A 71 19.86 0.81 -7.57
CA SER A 71 19.55 2.18 -7.97
C SER A 71 18.04 2.39 -8.07
N GLY A 72 17.60 3.58 -7.76
CA GLY A 72 16.18 3.90 -7.80
C GLY A 72 15.88 5.31 -7.33
N PHE A 73 14.65 5.48 -6.82
CA PHE A 73 14.18 6.75 -6.29
C PHE A 73 13.48 6.52 -4.96
N TYR A 74 13.65 7.42 -4.02
CA TYR A 74 12.88 7.43 -2.80
C TYR A 74 12.12 8.75 -2.64
N SER A 75 11.04 8.70 -1.89
CA SER A 75 10.22 9.87 -1.60
C SER A 75 10.58 10.40 -0.22
N ALA A 76 11.30 11.51 -0.18
CA ALA A 76 11.60 12.21 1.07
C ALA A 76 10.51 13.23 1.40
N PRO A 77 10.06 13.32 2.66
CA PRO A 77 9.19 14.40 3.09
C PRO A 77 9.98 15.72 3.06
N ASN A 78 9.58 16.61 2.19
CA ASN A 78 10.09 17.98 2.22
C ASN A 78 9.33 18.72 3.33
N GLY A 79 10.04 19.49 4.16
CA GLY A 79 9.47 20.22 5.32
C GLY A 79 8.28 21.16 5.00
N LYS A 80 7.85 21.23 3.75
CA LYS A 80 6.67 21.96 3.25
C LYS A 80 5.52 21.05 2.80
N GLY A 81 5.51 19.78 3.21
CA GLY A 81 4.43 18.84 2.88
C GLY A 81 4.46 18.27 1.44
N LYS A 82 5.38 18.71 0.59
CA LYS A 82 5.60 18.14 -0.74
C LYS A 82 6.60 16.98 -0.66
N LYS A 83 6.26 15.88 -1.31
CA LYS A 83 7.17 14.75 -1.49
C LYS A 83 8.09 15.04 -2.67
N THR A 84 9.38 15.11 -2.43
CA THR A 84 10.38 15.24 -3.49
C THR A 84 10.96 13.87 -3.81
N LYS A 85 11.07 13.55 -5.09
CA LYS A 85 11.79 12.37 -5.55
C LYS A 85 13.28 12.66 -5.47
N SER A 86 14.00 11.85 -4.72
CA SER A 86 15.45 11.88 -4.65
C SER A 86 16.02 10.59 -5.21
N GLU A 87 17.15 10.68 -5.87
CA GLU A 87 17.85 9.50 -6.36
C GLU A 87 18.35 8.65 -5.19
N TYR A 88 18.23 7.35 -5.35
CA TYR A 88 18.72 6.37 -4.42
C TYR A 88 19.75 5.49 -5.11
N SER A 89 20.92 5.38 -4.53
CA SER A 89 21.94 4.44 -4.95
C SER A 89 22.63 3.90 -3.70
N ALA A 90 22.59 2.61 -3.52
CA ALA A 90 23.21 1.95 -2.39
C ALA A 90 23.87 0.65 -2.83
N SER A 91 25.09 0.40 -2.31
CA SER A 91 25.77 -0.89 -2.49
C SER A 91 25.11 -1.97 -1.62
N PHE A 92 25.22 -3.22 -2.02
CA PHE A 92 24.72 -4.36 -1.26
C PHE A 92 25.28 -4.38 0.17
N GLU A 93 26.56 -4.07 0.33
CA GLU A 93 27.22 -3.98 1.62
C GLU A 93 26.57 -2.92 2.53
N SER A 94 26.30 -1.73 2.00
CA SER A 94 25.61 -0.66 2.74
C SER A 94 24.21 -1.06 3.15
N ILE A 95 23.49 -1.80 2.31
CA ILE A 95 22.14 -2.30 2.64
C ILE A 95 22.21 -3.36 3.73
N GLN A 96 23.15 -4.29 3.64
CA GLN A 96 23.37 -5.34 4.66
C GLN A 96 23.70 -4.74 6.01
N GLU A 97 24.48 -3.66 6.03
CA GLU A 97 24.90 -3.00 7.24
C GLU A 97 23.78 -2.18 7.89
N ASN A 98 23.00 -1.44 7.10
CA ASN A 98 22.09 -0.44 7.61
C ASN A 98 20.61 -0.85 7.62
N VAL A 99 20.20 -1.83 6.82
CA VAL A 99 18.81 -2.26 6.67
C VAL A 99 18.53 -3.49 7.53
N ALA A 100 17.50 -3.43 8.35
CA ALA A 100 17.05 -4.54 9.19
C ALA A 100 16.03 -5.44 8.48
N GLU A 101 15.12 -4.84 7.73
CA GLU A 101 14.02 -5.56 7.07
C GLU A 101 13.72 -4.94 5.70
N ILE A 102 13.35 -5.79 4.75
CA ILE A 102 12.88 -5.37 3.42
C ILE A 102 11.47 -5.91 3.20
N HIS A 103 10.54 -5.02 2.94
CA HIS A 103 9.15 -5.34 2.67
C HIS A 103 8.80 -5.00 1.22
N LEU A 104 8.26 -5.96 0.48
CA LEU A 104 7.70 -5.70 -0.84
C LEU A 104 6.33 -5.04 -0.70
N ARG A 105 6.16 -3.83 -1.19
CA ARG A 105 4.87 -3.16 -1.30
C ARG A 105 4.17 -3.58 -2.59
N LYS A 106 3.19 -4.45 -2.47
CA LYS A 106 2.32 -4.84 -3.58
C LYS A 106 1.00 -4.09 -3.51
N PHE A 107 0.58 -3.57 -4.65
CA PHE A 107 -0.82 -3.17 -4.83
C PHE A 107 -1.66 -4.45 -4.90
N SER A 108 -2.64 -4.57 -4.02
CA SER A 108 -3.55 -5.73 -4.03
C SER A 108 -4.86 -5.34 -4.70
N PRO A 109 -5.04 -5.64 -5.98
CA PRO A 109 -6.28 -5.32 -6.69
C PRO A 109 -7.49 -6.03 -6.10
N ALA A 110 -7.29 -7.22 -5.52
CA ALA A 110 -8.36 -8.00 -4.88
C ALA A 110 -8.98 -7.27 -3.68
N LEU A 111 -8.17 -6.64 -2.84
CA LEU A 111 -8.65 -5.83 -1.70
C LEU A 111 -9.40 -4.58 -2.17
N THR A 112 -8.93 -3.96 -3.25
CA THR A 112 -9.58 -2.77 -3.83
C THR A 112 -10.94 -3.14 -4.40
N VAL A 113 -11.03 -4.25 -5.13
CA VAL A 113 -12.30 -4.75 -5.70
C VAL A 113 -13.27 -5.11 -4.57
N ALA A 114 -12.83 -5.84 -3.54
CA ALA A 114 -13.66 -6.19 -2.40
C ALA A 114 -14.19 -4.95 -1.67
N ALA A 115 -13.34 -3.95 -1.44
CA ALA A 115 -13.72 -2.70 -0.78
C ALA A 115 -14.75 -1.88 -1.59
N CYS A 116 -14.76 -2.00 -2.92
CA CYS A 116 -15.72 -1.30 -3.77
C CYS A 116 -17.02 -2.08 -3.99
N VAL A 117 -16.94 -3.40 -4.17
CA VAL A 117 -18.09 -4.25 -4.55
C VAL A 117 -19.02 -4.47 -3.37
N VAL A 118 -18.51 -4.72 -2.17
CA VAL A 118 -19.35 -5.02 -1.00
C VAL A 118 -20.30 -3.86 -0.64
N PRO A 119 -19.84 -2.61 -0.46
CA PRO A 119 -20.74 -1.53 -0.12
C PRO A 119 -21.72 -1.21 -1.25
N THR A 120 -21.32 -1.38 -2.52
CA THR A 120 -22.23 -1.16 -3.66
C THR A 120 -23.35 -2.20 -3.69
N ALA A 121 -23.06 -3.46 -3.45
CA ALA A 121 -24.06 -4.53 -3.37
C ALA A 121 -25.04 -4.29 -2.21
N LEU A 122 -24.52 -3.88 -1.04
CA LEU A 122 -25.34 -3.58 0.13
C LEU A 122 -26.27 -2.39 -0.12
N PHE A 123 -25.80 -1.37 -0.82
CA PHE A 123 -26.58 -0.19 -1.19
C PHE A 123 -27.71 -0.54 -2.16
N LEU A 124 -27.45 -1.37 -3.17
CA LEU A 124 -28.47 -1.84 -4.10
C LEU A 124 -29.52 -2.71 -3.41
N PHE A 125 -29.13 -3.52 -2.44
CA PHE A 125 -30.06 -4.32 -1.65
C PHE A 125 -31.00 -3.46 -0.82
N ILE A 126 -30.50 -2.43 -0.15
CA ILE A 126 -31.31 -1.48 0.64
C ILE A 126 -32.29 -0.72 -0.26
N ILE A 127 -31.88 -0.32 -1.46
CA ILE A 127 -32.77 0.35 -2.42
C ILE A 127 -33.88 -0.60 -2.89
N ALA A 128 -33.55 -1.86 -3.15
CA ALA A 128 -34.52 -2.86 -3.58
C ALA A 128 -35.60 -3.11 -2.51
N GLU A 129 -35.23 -3.23 -1.23
CA GLU A 129 -36.22 -3.34 -0.14
C GLU A 129 -37.08 -2.09 0.01
N ALA A 130 -36.48 -0.90 -0.05
CA ALA A 130 -37.23 0.36 0.03
C ALA A 130 -38.23 0.54 -1.13
N ALA A 131 -37.93 0.00 -2.30
CA ALA A 131 -38.83 0.04 -3.45
C ALA A 131 -39.99 -0.93 -3.30
N GLN A 132 -39.85 -2.06 -2.60
CA GLN A 132 -40.94 -2.99 -2.32
C GLN A 132 -41.97 -2.42 -1.34
N ASP A 133 -41.54 -1.65 -0.35
CA ASP A 133 -42.46 -0.98 0.61
C ASP A 133 -43.35 0.07 -0.04
N ILE A 134 -42.96 0.64 -1.17
CA ILE A 134 -43.73 1.65 -1.89
C ILE A 134 -44.88 1.01 -2.70
N THR A 135 -44.78 -0.24 -3.09
CA THR A 135 -45.75 -0.94 -3.94
C THR A 135 -46.94 -1.53 -3.15
N ILE A 136 -46.89 -1.59 -1.82
CA ILE A 136 -47.90 -2.20 -0.96
C ILE A 136 -48.93 -1.15 -0.48
N SER A 137 -48.74 0.11 -0.81
CA SER A 137 -49.60 1.22 -0.33
C SER A 137 -50.64 1.69 -1.36
N TYR A 138 -51.27 0.76 -2.06
CA TYR A 138 -52.48 1.02 -2.85
C TYR A 138 -53.63 0.11 -2.44
#